data_c8c88bbd4ceeb42d9c75f286e6db4f43
#
_entry.id   c8c88bbd4ceeb42d9c75f286e6db4f43
#
_cell.length_a   1.000
_cell.length_b   1.000
_cell.length_c   1.000
_cell.angle_alpha   90.00
_cell.angle_beta   90.00
_cell.angle_gamma   90.00
#
_symmetry.space_group_name_H-M   'P 1'
#
loop_
_entity.id
_entity.type
_entity.pdbx_description
1 polymer ?
#
loop_
_entity_poly.entity_id
_entity_poly.type
_entity_poly.pdbx_seq_one_letter_code
_entity_poly.pdbx_strand_id
1 'polypeptide(L)'
;DWKENSLSVDYFYEQMTSGFRYSRIYGDYLYKKYDAAQMAAGTDWHTLPFKAMHVLDGYQQASNGSKMVKQGIELQFTSARIRALRTRFNINGAWFHTTYTNSQPMFDPVSTVIDNRPVSESYVGLYDWNEGRVNDRLNTNFTLDTQVPEWGFIFTTSVQCMWLIKTKRQEKNGYPIAYISAADGKLHPYTPESEQDVFLKQLVQTYKDDMFRPFTVPMSMIINLKATKRIGRYMRLS
;
A
#
# COMPACT_ATOMS: atom_id res chain seq x y z
N ASP A 1 -31.84 20.98 25.96
CA ASP A 1 -32.24 19.68 26.49
C ASP A 1 -31.32 18.59 25.90
N TRP A 2 -30.35 18.12 26.69
CA TRP A 2 -29.34 17.12 26.25
C TRP A 2 -29.93 15.71 26.13
N LYS A 3 -31.13 15.46 26.60
CA LYS A 3 -31.72 14.13 26.71
C LYS A 3 -31.89 13.39 25.37
N GLU A 4 -31.95 14.11 24.25
CA GLU A 4 -32.12 13.52 22.92
C GLU A 4 -30.87 13.75 22.00
N ASN A 5 -29.82 14.42 22.51
CA ASN A 5 -28.59 14.60 21.81
C ASN A 5 -27.62 13.49 22.22
N SER A 6 -26.81 13.02 21.28
CA SER A 6 -25.72 12.10 21.55
C SER A 6 -24.43 12.55 20.88
N LEU A 7 -23.35 12.44 21.59
CA LEU A 7 -22.00 12.69 21.09
C LEU A 7 -21.11 11.53 21.52
N SER A 8 -20.44 10.92 20.57
CA SER A 8 -19.36 9.96 20.79
C SER A 8 -18.09 10.47 20.13
N VAL A 9 -16.98 10.34 20.82
CA VAL A 9 -15.64 10.59 20.30
C VAL A 9 -14.79 9.41 20.70
N ASP A 10 -14.30 8.70 19.71
CA ASP A 10 -13.52 7.47 19.90
C ASP A 10 -12.13 7.66 19.32
N TYR A 11 -11.10 7.29 20.09
CA TYR A 11 -9.74 7.16 19.62
C TYR A 11 -9.40 5.68 19.54
N PHE A 12 -8.78 5.27 18.45
CA PHE A 12 -8.30 3.91 18.30
C PHE A 12 -6.84 3.87 17.86
N TYR A 13 -6.17 2.80 18.25
CA TYR A 13 -4.83 2.45 17.85
C TYR A 13 -4.79 0.96 17.54
N GLU A 14 -4.37 0.62 16.32
CA GLU A 14 -4.22 -0.76 15.86
C GLU A 14 -2.78 -0.97 15.38
N GLN A 15 -2.19 -2.10 15.77
CA GLN A 15 -0.87 -2.49 15.31
C GLN A 15 -0.90 -3.94 14.83
N MET A 16 -0.43 -4.16 13.62
CA MET A 16 -0.20 -5.48 13.05
C MET A 16 1.28 -5.60 12.69
N THR A 17 1.96 -6.62 13.22
CA THR A 17 3.41 -6.80 13.04
C THR A 17 3.78 -7.98 12.14
N SER A 18 2.79 -8.82 11.80
CA SER A 18 2.97 -10.07 11.06
C SER A 18 1.91 -10.24 9.96
N GLY A 19 1.61 -9.15 9.25
CA GLY A 19 0.65 -9.20 8.15
C GLY A 19 1.19 -9.97 6.95
N PHE A 20 0.27 -10.53 6.18
CA PHE A 20 0.56 -11.26 4.96
C PHE A 20 1.25 -10.37 3.92
N ARG A 21 2.29 -10.92 3.29
CA ARG A 21 3.03 -10.28 2.21
C ARG A 21 3.65 -11.32 1.29
N TYR A 22 3.71 -11.03 0.00
CA TYR A 22 4.59 -11.74 -0.91
C TYR A 22 5.98 -11.10 -0.86
N SER A 23 6.98 -11.90 -0.52
CA SER A 23 8.40 -11.51 -0.58
C SER A 23 9.09 -12.30 -1.69
N ARG A 24 10.01 -11.66 -2.38
CA ARG A 24 10.83 -12.35 -3.37
C ARG A 24 12.02 -13.00 -2.65
N ILE A 25 12.25 -14.28 -2.91
CA ILE A 25 13.36 -15.06 -2.40
C ILE A 25 14.21 -15.47 -3.58
N TYR A 26 15.53 -15.49 -3.41
CA TYR A 26 16.48 -15.86 -4.44
C TYR A 26 17.25 -17.09 -4.01
N GLY A 27 17.52 -17.98 -4.98
CA GLY A 27 18.42 -19.12 -4.86
C GLY A 27 19.36 -19.18 -6.06
N ASP A 28 20.48 -19.89 -5.93
CA ASP A 28 21.33 -20.18 -7.06
C ASP A 28 20.70 -21.29 -7.92
N TYR A 29 20.84 -21.14 -9.19
CA TYR A 29 20.33 -22.05 -10.20
C TYR A 29 21.42 -22.37 -11.21
N LEU A 30 21.64 -23.65 -11.50
CA LEU A 30 22.62 -24.07 -12.51
C LEU A 30 22.00 -23.97 -13.90
N TYR A 31 22.35 -22.89 -14.61
CA TYR A 31 21.93 -22.67 -15.99
C TYR A 31 22.93 -23.29 -16.97
N LYS A 32 22.44 -24.10 -17.90
CA LYS A 32 23.22 -24.70 -18.99
C LYS A 32 23.03 -23.87 -20.26
N LYS A 33 24.06 -23.13 -20.65
CA LYS A 33 24.07 -22.35 -21.89
C LYS A 33 24.66 -23.22 -23.01
N TYR A 34 23.78 -23.63 -23.94
CA TYR A 34 24.20 -24.39 -25.15
C TYR A 34 24.65 -23.43 -26.23
N ASP A 35 25.64 -23.88 -27.06
CA ASP A 35 26.08 -23.10 -28.20
C ASP A 35 25.14 -23.28 -29.38
N ALA A 36 24.29 -22.24 -29.59
CA ALA A 36 23.31 -22.25 -30.69
C ALA A 36 23.94 -22.34 -32.09
N ALA A 37 25.16 -21.91 -32.26
CA ALA A 37 25.89 -22.01 -33.57
C ALA A 37 26.16 -23.47 -33.98
N GLN A 38 26.16 -24.42 -33.05
CA GLN A 38 26.32 -25.85 -33.30
C GLN A 38 25.00 -26.58 -33.47
N MET A 39 23.87 -25.90 -33.45
CA MET A 39 22.53 -26.47 -33.55
C MET A 39 22.13 -26.59 -35.03
N ALA A 40 22.43 -27.71 -35.66
CA ALA A 40 21.89 -28.06 -36.96
C ALA A 40 20.42 -28.53 -36.82
N ALA A 41 19.64 -28.39 -37.90
CA ALA A 41 18.25 -28.85 -37.90
C ALA A 41 18.15 -30.36 -37.58
N GLY A 42 17.38 -30.72 -36.55
CA GLY A 42 17.21 -32.11 -36.10
C GLY A 42 18.25 -32.61 -35.09
N THR A 43 19.15 -31.77 -34.61
CA THR A 43 20.10 -32.13 -33.54
C THR A 43 19.37 -32.23 -32.18
N ASP A 44 19.60 -33.34 -31.48
CA ASP A 44 19.17 -33.44 -30.10
C ASP A 44 19.98 -32.48 -29.21
N TRP A 45 19.35 -31.44 -28.67
CA TRP A 45 19.98 -30.43 -27.86
C TRP A 45 20.63 -31.00 -26.58
N HIS A 46 20.18 -32.16 -26.08
CA HIS A 46 20.77 -32.82 -24.91
C HIS A 46 22.19 -33.35 -25.17
N THR A 47 22.55 -33.53 -26.43
CA THR A 47 23.91 -34.01 -26.80
C THR A 47 24.89 -32.88 -27.09
N LEU A 48 24.41 -31.62 -27.11
CA LEU A 48 25.23 -30.46 -27.37
C LEU A 48 26.13 -30.12 -26.19
N PRO A 49 27.37 -29.65 -26.45
CA PRO A 49 28.24 -29.11 -25.41
C PRO A 49 27.55 -27.87 -24.80
N PHE A 50 27.65 -27.72 -23.51
CA PHE A 50 27.12 -26.60 -22.79
C PHE A 50 28.14 -25.99 -21.84
N LYS A 51 28.02 -24.68 -21.59
CA LYS A 51 28.72 -24.00 -20.51
C LYS A 51 27.76 -23.89 -19.30
N ALA A 52 28.17 -24.52 -18.20
CA ALA A 52 27.43 -24.37 -16.94
C ALA A 52 27.71 -23.00 -16.31
N MET A 53 26.68 -22.32 -15.86
CA MET A 53 26.76 -21.03 -15.17
C MET A 53 25.81 -21.08 -13.97
N HIS A 54 26.26 -20.59 -12.82
CA HIS A 54 25.37 -20.31 -11.71
C HIS A 54 24.74 -18.93 -11.93
N VAL A 55 23.42 -18.87 -11.81
CA VAL A 55 22.63 -17.63 -11.88
C VAL A 55 21.67 -17.60 -10.70
N LEU A 56 21.35 -16.40 -10.24
CA LEU A 56 20.30 -16.23 -9.25
C LEU A 56 18.94 -16.19 -9.95
N ASP A 57 18.03 -16.99 -9.48
CA ASP A 57 16.63 -16.93 -9.87
C ASP A 57 15.74 -16.65 -8.66
N GLY A 58 14.71 -15.84 -8.88
CA GLY A 58 13.84 -15.34 -7.83
C GLY A 58 12.41 -15.82 -7.98
N TYR A 59 11.84 -16.34 -6.91
CA TYR A 59 10.44 -16.69 -6.84
C TYR A 59 9.73 -15.94 -5.71
N GLN A 60 8.40 -15.82 -5.84
CA GLN A 60 7.58 -15.20 -4.81
C GLN A 60 7.17 -16.22 -3.76
N GLN A 61 7.37 -15.87 -2.51
CA GLN A 61 6.94 -16.65 -1.36
C GLN A 61 6.04 -15.81 -0.45
N ALA A 62 4.95 -16.40 0.00
CA ALA A 62 4.10 -15.81 1.02
C ALA A 62 4.82 -15.79 2.38
N SER A 63 4.79 -14.66 3.04
CA SER A 63 5.43 -14.45 4.35
C SER A 63 4.60 -13.53 5.23
N ASN A 64 4.90 -13.51 6.52
CA ASN A 64 4.33 -12.59 7.49
C ASN A 64 5.22 -11.33 7.64
N GLY A 65 5.65 -10.76 6.52
CA GLY A 65 6.60 -9.66 6.44
C GLY A 65 6.01 -8.27 6.39
N SER A 66 4.69 -8.10 6.60
CA SER A 66 4.02 -6.80 6.59
C SER A 66 3.79 -6.27 7.99
N LYS A 67 3.99 -4.98 8.18
CA LYS A 67 3.66 -4.24 9.39
C LYS A 67 2.73 -3.08 9.06
N MET A 68 1.72 -2.88 9.89
CA MET A 68 0.80 -1.76 9.80
C MET A 68 0.61 -1.15 11.18
N VAL A 69 0.61 0.17 11.25
CA VAL A 69 0.15 0.94 12.40
C VAL A 69 -0.94 1.87 11.92
N LYS A 70 -2.12 1.77 12.51
CA LYS A 70 -3.27 2.60 12.21
C LYS A 70 -3.76 3.25 13.49
N GLN A 71 -3.98 4.55 13.45
CA GLN A 71 -4.56 5.31 14.54
C GLN A 71 -5.53 6.34 13.98
N GLY A 72 -6.47 6.74 14.79
CA GLY A 72 -7.44 7.72 14.33
C GLY A 72 -8.40 8.17 15.41
N ILE A 73 -9.19 9.17 15.03
CA ILE A 73 -10.27 9.71 15.84
C ILE A 73 -11.53 9.62 15.04
N GLU A 74 -12.58 9.07 15.64
CA GLU A 74 -13.92 9.03 15.09
C GLU A 74 -14.83 9.90 15.94
N LEU A 75 -15.71 10.64 15.28
CA LEU A 75 -16.68 11.52 15.90
C LEU A 75 -18.07 11.17 15.36
N GLN A 76 -19.01 10.98 16.25
CA GLN A 76 -20.41 10.82 15.91
C GLN A 76 -21.25 11.77 16.76
N PHE A 77 -22.04 12.61 16.12
CA PHE A 77 -22.97 13.50 16.77
C PHE A 77 -24.38 13.33 16.17
N THR A 78 -25.37 13.16 17.03
CA THR A 78 -26.77 13.15 16.64
C THR A 78 -27.51 14.19 17.49
N SER A 79 -28.18 15.15 16.86
CA SER A 79 -28.93 16.16 17.56
C SER A 79 -30.34 15.65 17.94
N ALA A 80 -30.89 16.20 18.99
CA ALA A 80 -32.34 16.24 19.15
C ALA A 80 -32.99 16.85 17.90
N ARG A 81 -34.26 16.53 17.67
CA ARG A 81 -35.01 17.22 16.61
C ARG A 81 -35.28 18.67 17.01
N ILE A 82 -34.73 19.62 16.26
CA ILE A 82 -34.97 21.05 16.46
C ILE A 82 -36.38 21.34 16.05
N ARG A 83 -37.28 21.64 17.02
CA ARG A 83 -38.72 21.79 16.81
C ARG A 83 -39.06 22.87 15.78
N ALA A 84 -38.37 24.01 15.83
CA ALA A 84 -38.60 25.13 14.90
C ALA A 84 -38.30 24.76 13.44
N LEU A 85 -37.26 23.96 13.19
CA LEU A 85 -36.87 23.53 11.85
C LEU A 85 -37.43 22.15 11.51
N ARG A 86 -37.94 21.42 12.49
CA ARG A 86 -38.39 20.02 12.38
C ARG A 86 -37.27 19.10 11.83
N THR A 87 -36.04 19.48 12.05
CA THR A 87 -34.86 18.87 11.47
C THR A 87 -34.03 18.21 12.57
N ARG A 88 -33.47 17.03 12.27
CA ARG A 88 -32.45 16.34 13.03
C ARG A 88 -31.13 16.38 12.24
N PHE A 89 -30.03 16.64 12.92
CA PHE A 89 -28.71 16.63 12.38
C PHE A 89 -27.96 15.37 12.83
N ASN A 90 -27.30 14.71 11.91
CA ASN A 90 -26.32 13.67 12.20
C ASN A 90 -25.02 14.06 11.54
N ILE A 91 -23.93 14.00 12.30
CA ILE A 91 -22.57 14.31 11.84
C ILE A 91 -21.72 13.11 12.21
N ASN A 92 -21.07 12.52 11.21
CA ASN A 92 -20.05 11.49 11.41
C ASN A 92 -18.77 12.01 10.78
N GLY A 93 -17.68 11.93 11.51
CA GLY A 93 -16.37 12.34 11.04
C GLY A 93 -15.32 11.33 11.46
N ALA A 94 -14.29 11.15 10.63
CA ALA A 94 -13.19 10.29 10.95
C ALA A 94 -11.89 10.84 10.36
N TRP A 95 -10.86 10.85 11.20
CA TRP A 95 -9.49 11.07 10.78
C TRP A 95 -8.69 9.80 11.03
N PHE A 96 -7.95 9.36 9.99
CA PHE A 96 -7.12 8.17 10.03
C PHE A 96 -5.70 8.51 9.62
N HIS A 97 -4.75 8.06 10.42
CA HIS A 97 -3.33 8.03 10.09
C HIS A 97 -2.87 6.56 10.03
N THR A 98 -2.45 6.10 8.85
CA THR A 98 -2.03 4.71 8.66
C THR A 98 -0.63 4.65 8.07
N THR A 99 0.25 3.94 8.75
CA THR A 99 1.61 3.66 8.30
C THR A 99 1.72 2.20 7.92
N TYR A 100 2.08 1.93 6.67
CA TYR A 100 2.42 0.61 6.17
C TYR A 100 3.93 0.49 6.04
N THR A 101 4.49 -0.61 6.50
CA THR A 101 5.92 -0.94 6.38
C THR A 101 6.09 -2.44 6.18
N ASN A 102 7.32 -2.87 5.96
CA ASN A 102 7.71 -4.26 6.13
C ASN A 102 8.28 -4.47 7.54
N SER A 103 8.16 -5.70 8.04
CA SER A 103 8.73 -6.13 9.32
C SER A 103 10.00 -6.97 9.15
N GLN A 104 10.41 -7.22 7.90
CA GLN A 104 11.56 -8.03 7.54
C GLN A 104 12.32 -7.38 6.38
N PRO A 105 13.64 -7.53 6.29
CA PRO A 105 14.41 -7.11 5.13
C PRO A 105 13.91 -7.74 3.83
N MET A 106 14.18 -7.09 2.71
CA MET A 106 13.68 -7.50 1.40
C MET A 106 14.78 -7.56 0.38
N PHE A 107 14.75 -8.59 -0.45
CA PHE A 107 15.55 -8.62 -1.67
C PHE A 107 14.98 -7.70 -2.74
N ASP A 108 15.84 -6.90 -3.36
CA ASP A 108 15.45 -6.07 -4.49
C ASP A 108 16.53 -6.15 -5.60
N PRO A 109 16.19 -6.70 -6.76
CA PRO A 109 17.14 -6.84 -7.85
C PRO A 109 17.33 -5.51 -8.55
N VAL A 110 18.56 -5.20 -8.93
CA VAL A 110 18.88 -4.06 -9.77
C VAL A 110 18.76 -4.41 -11.26
N SER A 111 18.34 -3.46 -12.07
CA SER A 111 18.17 -3.65 -13.52
C SER A 111 19.42 -3.35 -14.33
N THR A 112 20.54 -3.06 -13.66
CA THR A 112 21.82 -2.72 -14.32
C THR A 112 22.38 -3.93 -15.07
N VAL A 113 22.90 -3.70 -16.27
CA VAL A 113 23.59 -4.69 -17.10
C VAL A 113 25.04 -4.27 -17.29
N ILE A 114 25.98 -5.16 -17.01
CA ILE A 114 27.41 -4.98 -17.21
C ILE A 114 27.88 -6.10 -18.15
N ASP A 115 28.63 -5.76 -19.22
CA ASP A 115 29.14 -6.71 -20.21
C ASP A 115 28.10 -7.72 -20.72
N ASN A 116 26.91 -7.19 -21.09
CA ASN A 116 25.75 -7.98 -21.55
C ASN A 116 25.22 -8.99 -20.52
N ARG A 117 25.53 -8.82 -19.24
CA ARG A 117 25.02 -9.66 -18.16
C ARG A 117 24.29 -8.81 -17.13
N PRO A 118 23.04 -9.14 -16.80
CA PRO A 118 22.32 -8.50 -15.70
C PRO A 118 23.05 -8.73 -14.37
N VAL A 119 23.25 -7.67 -13.60
CA VAL A 119 23.84 -7.77 -12.25
C VAL A 119 23.03 -8.69 -11.36
N SER A 120 21.69 -8.66 -11.51
CA SER A 120 20.74 -9.48 -10.75
C SER A 120 20.88 -11.00 -10.98
N GLU A 121 21.52 -11.43 -12.06
CA GLU A 121 21.85 -12.85 -12.25
C GLU A 121 23.05 -13.30 -11.39
N SER A 122 23.88 -12.36 -10.97
CA SER A 122 25.10 -12.64 -10.18
C SER A 122 24.94 -12.27 -8.72
N TYR A 123 24.29 -11.15 -8.46
CA TYR A 123 24.14 -10.58 -7.12
C TYR A 123 22.77 -9.93 -6.95
N VAL A 124 22.11 -10.17 -5.82
CA VAL A 124 20.88 -9.46 -5.44
C VAL A 124 21.03 -8.93 -4.03
N GLY A 125 20.80 -7.63 -3.86
CA GLY A 125 20.87 -6.94 -2.58
C GLY A 125 19.69 -7.26 -1.66
N LEU A 126 19.97 -7.39 -0.38
CA LEU A 126 19.01 -7.46 0.71
C LEU A 126 19.02 -6.12 1.43
N TYR A 127 17.86 -5.49 1.58
CA TYR A 127 17.73 -4.14 2.12
C TYR A 127 16.84 -4.14 3.36
N ASP A 128 17.27 -3.40 4.37
CA ASP A 128 16.47 -3.10 5.55
C ASP A 128 15.84 -1.70 5.41
N TRP A 129 14.99 -1.55 4.41
CA TRP A 129 14.25 -0.32 4.20
C TRP A 129 12.75 -0.51 4.45
N ASN A 130 12.08 0.59 4.74
CA ASN A 130 10.64 0.61 4.87
C ASN A 130 9.99 0.72 3.48
N GLU A 131 9.58 -0.40 2.90
CA GLU A 131 8.74 -0.33 1.73
C GLU A 131 7.28 -0.18 2.12
N GLY A 132 6.83 1.04 2.17
CA GLY A 132 5.48 1.32 2.59
C GLY A 132 5.04 2.73 2.29
N ARG A 133 3.90 3.05 2.87
CA ARG A 133 3.23 4.34 2.68
C ARG A 133 2.67 4.83 4.00
N VAL A 134 2.65 6.15 4.13
CA VAL A 134 1.89 6.84 5.17
C VAL A 134 0.67 7.46 4.50
N ASN A 135 -0.50 7.14 5.00
CA ASN A 135 -1.76 7.67 4.50
C ASN A 135 -2.48 8.44 5.62
N ASP A 136 -2.84 9.68 5.32
CA ASP A 136 -3.72 10.50 6.13
C ASP A 136 -5.05 10.68 5.40
N ARG A 137 -6.15 10.47 6.10
CA ARG A 137 -7.50 10.69 5.57
C ARG A 137 -8.35 11.41 6.59
N LEU A 138 -9.09 12.41 6.15
CA LEU A 138 -10.11 13.10 6.93
C LEU A 138 -11.39 13.20 6.11
N ASN A 139 -12.45 12.61 6.62
CA ASN A 139 -13.76 12.65 6.00
C ASN A 139 -14.85 12.99 7.00
N THR A 140 -15.91 13.59 6.53
CA THR A 140 -17.14 13.85 7.31
C THR A 140 -18.36 13.58 6.46
N ASN A 141 -19.42 13.11 7.13
CA ASN A 141 -20.74 12.97 6.56
C ASN A 141 -21.73 13.76 7.41
N PHE A 142 -22.49 14.63 6.79
CA PHE A 142 -23.56 15.40 7.40
C PHE A 142 -24.87 14.88 6.85
N THR A 143 -25.83 14.58 7.72
CA THR A 143 -27.18 14.19 7.31
C THR A 143 -28.19 15.07 8.03
N LEU A 144 -29.11 15.64 7.28
CA LEU A 144 -30.22 16.44 7.76
C LEU A 144 -31.53 15.74 7.39
N ASP A 145 -32.33 15.42 8.39
CA ASP A 145 -33.69 14.87 8.22
C ASP A 145 -34.70 15.89 8.65
N THR A 146 -35.40 16.50 7.69
CA THR A 146 -36.46 17.48 7.90
C THR A 146 -37.82 16.83 7.64
N GLN A 147 -38.73 16.89 8.62
CA GLN A 147 -40.06 16.34 8.50
C GLN A 147 -41.08 17.48 8.32
N VAL A 148 -41.92 17.34 7.32
CA VAL A 148 -43.07 18.25 7.07
C VAL A 148 -44.37 17.44 7.21
N PRO A 149 -44.84 17.24 8.45
CA PRO A 149 -46.00 16.35 8.75
C PRO A 149 -47.26 16.77 8.02
N GLU A 150 -47.47 18.08 7.86
CA GLU A 150 -48.69 18.64 7.20
C GLU A 150 -48.81 18.14 5.75
N TRP A 151 -47.69 17.94 5.10
CA TRP A 151 -47.65 17.46 3.72
C TRP A 151 -47.25 15.97 3.61
N GLY A 152 -46.93 15.36 4.76
CA GLY A 152 -46.46 13.96 4.80
C GLY A 152 -45.13 13.75 4.09
N PHE A 153 -44.28 14.77 4.00
CA PHE A 153 -42.92 14.68 3.41
C PHE A 153 -41.85 14.53 4.45
N ILE A 154 -40.80 13.80 4.07
CA ILE A 154 -39.52 13.74 4.76
C ILE A 154 -38.46 14.10 3.72
N PHE A 155 -37.69 15.14 3.98
CA PHE A 155 -36.55 15.53 3.16
C PHE A 155 -35.27 15.12 3.88
N THR A 156 -34.46 14.30 3.23
CA THR A 156 -33.14 13.90 3.72
C THR A 156 -32.09 14.50 2.81
N THR A 157 -31.23 15.33 3.37
CA THR A 157 -30.04 15.87 2.70
C THR A 157 -28.83 15.21 3.32
N SER A 158 -27.96 14.60 2.50
CA SER A 158 -26.67 14.09 2.95
C SER A 158 -25.55 14.75 2.18
N VAL A 159 -24.53 15.21 2.93
CA VAL A 159 -23.34 15.84 2.39
C VAL A 159 -22.14 15.00 2.84
N GLN A 160 -21.43 14.43 1.91
CA GLN A 160 -20.20 13.67 2.15
C GLN A 160 -19.01 14.53 1.75
N CYS A 161 -18.13 14.82 2.69
CA CYS A 161 -16.93 15.61 2.45
C CYS A 161 -15.69 14.75 2.69
N MET A 162 -14.83 14.67 1.68
CA MET A 162 -13.48 14.21 1.79
C MET A 162 -12.56 15.43 1.88
N TRP A 163 -12.06 15.75 3.08
CA TRP A 163 -11.28 16.96 3.32
C TRP A 163 -9.82 16.77 2.98
N LEU A 164 -9.29 15.58 3.27
CA LEU A 164 -7.89 15.28 3.12
C LEU A 164 -7.71 13.82 2.71
N ILE A 165 -7.01 13.60 1.63
CA ILE A 165 -6.32 12.35 1.31
C ILE A 165 -4.88 12.73 1.01
N LYS A 166 -3.98 12.32 1.88
CA LYS A 166 -2.55 12.53 1.70
C LYS A 166 -1.84 11.19 1.77
N THR A 167 -1.02 10.91 0.78
CA THR A 167 -0.20 9.70 0.72
C THR A 167 1.26 10.09 0.54
N LYS A 168 2.14 9.54 1.36
CA LYS A 168 3.59 9.69 1.24
C LYS A 168 4.22 8.30 1.24
N ARG A 169 5.17 8.05 0.34
CA ARG A 169 6.05 6.87 0.44
C ARG A 169 7.04 7.09 1.58
N GLN A 170 7.43 6.01 2.25
CA GLN A 170 8.49 6.07 3.25
C GLN A 170 9.85 6.22 2.58
N GLU A 171 10.73 6.96 3.23
CA GLU A 171 12.11 7.13 2.78
C GLU A 171 12.87 5.81 2.85
N LYS A 172 13.72 5.58 1.86
CA LYS A 172 14.50 4.36 1.71
C LYS A 172 15.99 4.71 1.78
N ASN A 173 16.74 3.93 2.56
CA ASN A 173 18.19 3.92 2.45
C ASN A 173 18.57 3.03 1.27
N GLY A 174 19.30 3.55 0.30
CA GLY A 174 19.70 2.80 -0.90
C GLY A 174 20.79 1.77 -0.70
N TYR A 175 21.41 1.69 0.48
CA TYR A 175 22.46 0.74 0.77
C TYR A 175 21.89 -0.62 1.19
N PRO A 176 22.36 -1.72 0.57
CA PRO A 176 21.99 -3.05 1.04
C PRO A 176 22.69 -3.37 2.37
N ILE A 177 22.07 -4.17 3.22
CA ILE A 177 22.68 -4.70 4.44
C ILE A 177 23.48 -5.98 4.16
N ALA A 178 23.07 -6.70 3.11
CA ALA A 178 23.68 -7.94 2.66
C ALA A 178 23.35 -8.16 1.18
N TYR A 179 23.95 -9.16 0.57
CA TYR A 179 23.63 -9.61 -0.79
C TYR A 179 23.74 -11.13 -0.89
N ILE A 180 22.97 -11.72 -1.78
CA ILE A 180 23.13 -13.12 -2.18
C ILE A 180 24.00 -13.18 -3.43
N SER A 181 24.92 -14.16 -3.48
CA SER A 181 25.82 -14.40 -4.61
C SER A 181 25.42 -15.66 -5.36
N ALA A 182 25.44 -15.61 -6.70
CA ALA A 182 25.24 -16.77 -7.55
C ALA A 182 26.40 -17.77 -7.47
N ALA A 183 27.59 -17.36 -7.02
CA ALA A 183 28.76 -18.22 -6.96
C ALA A 183 28.62 -19.37 -5.95
N ASP A 184 27.88 -19.13 -4.87
CA ASP A 184 27.74 -20.09 -3.78
C ASP A 184 26.31 -20.18 -3.20
N GLY A 185 25.37 -19.38 -3.71
CA GLY A 185 23.98 -19.33 -3.25
C GLY A 185 23.82 -18.80 -1.82
N LYS A 186 24.83 -18.14 -1.26
CA LYS A 186 24.84 -17.69 0.14
C LYS A 186 24.69 -16.19 0.29
N LEU A 187 24.22 -15.82 1.47
CA LEU A 187 24.11 -14.44 1.89
C LEU A 187 25.45 -13.95 2.45
N HIS A 188 25.94 -12.84 1.92
CA HIS A 188 27.14 -12.15 2.35
C HIS A 188 26.81 -10.77 2.91
N PRO A 189 27.49 -10.29 3.96
CA PRO A 189 27.30 -8.93 4.43
C PRO A 189 27.81 -7.93 3.38
N TYR A 190 27.08 -6.83 3.20
CA TYR A 190 27.54 -5.73 2.36
C TYR A 190 28.39 -4.80 3.21
N THR A 191 29.65 -4.60 2.81
CA THR A 191 30.63 -3.78 3.54
C THR A 191 31.18 -2.67 2.64
N PRO A 192 31.87 -1.65 3.16
CA PRO A 192 32.51 -0.64 2.33
C PRO A 192 33.48 -1.21 1.29
N GLU A 193 34.10 -2.35 1.58
CA GLU A 193 34.97 -3.05 0.62
C GLU A 193 34.19 -3.61 -0.56
N SER A 194 32.93 -3.95 -0.37
CA SER A 194 32.03 -4.41 -1.46
C SER A 194 31.85 -3.36 -2.55
N GLU A 195 31.98 -2.07 -2.24
CA GLU A 195 31.89 -0.98 -3.22
C GLU A 195 33.07 -0.93 -4.20
N GLN A 196 34.17 -1.65 -3.91
CA GLN A 196 35.32 -1.75 -4.82
C GLN A 196 35.04 -2.72 -5.98
N ASP A 197 34.07 -3.63 -5.81
CA ASP A 197 33.63 -4.53 -6.88
C ASP A 197 32.64 -3.80 -7.80
N VAL A 198 32.90 -3.86 -9.10
CA VAL A 198 32.10 -3.15 -10.13
C VAL A 198 30.65 -3.61 -10.16
N PHE A 199 30.39 -4.89 -9.87
CA PHE A 199 29.04 -5.45 -9.83
C PHE A 199 28.35 -5.14 -8.51
N LEU A 200 29.02 -5.34 -7.38
CA LEU A 200 28.44 -5.11 -6.05
C LEU A 200 28.13 -3.63 -5.81
N LYS A 201 28.94 -2.73 -6.35
CA LYS A 201 28.63 -1.29 -6.30
C LYS A 201 27.29 -0.94 -6.91
N GLN A 202 26.82 -1.69 -7.91
CA GLN A 202 25.52 -1.45 -8.55
C GLN A 202 24.34 -1.79 -7.65
N LEU A 203 24.56 -2.51 -6.56
CA LEU A 203 23.51 -2.79 -5.58
C LEU A 203 23.12 -1.55 -4.78
N VAL A 204 23.97 -0.51 -4.73
CA VAL A 204 23.62 0.76 -4.10
C VAL A 204 22.60 1.49 -4.98
N GLN A 205 21.37 1.61 -4.46
CA GLN A 205 20.26 2.24 -5.18
C GLN A 205 20.15 3.72 -4.82
N THR A 206 19.94 4.55 -5.82
CA THR A 206 19.73 5.98 -5.63
C THR A 206 18.26 6.33 -5.89
N TYR A 207 17.64 6.98 -4.95
CA TYR A 207 16.25 7.44 -5.07
C TYR A 207 16.20 8.94 -5.28
N LYS A 208 15.29 9.38 -6.15
CA LYS A 208 15.01 10.80 -6.33
C LYS A 208 14.11 11.28 -5.20
N ASP A 209 14.38 12.47 -4.67
CA ASP A 209 13.58 13.09 -3.59
C ASP A 209 12.09 13.21 -3.94
N ASP A 210 11.78 13.39 -5.23
CA ASP A 210 10.40 13.46 -5.71
C ASP A 210 9.59 12.21 -5.43
N MET A 211 10.23 11.04 -5.30
CA MET A 211 9.55 9.77 -4.96
C MET A 211 8.93 9.79 -3.57
N PHE A 212 9.47 10.60 -2.68
CA PHE A 212 9.05 10.68 -1.27
C PHE A 212 8.19 11.90 -0.98
N ARG A 213 7.91 12.73 -1.99
CA ARG A 213 7.00 13.87 -1.82
C ARG A 213 5.57 13.38 -1.55
N PRO A 214 4.87 14.03 -0.62
CA PRO A 214 3.48 13.69 -0.38
C PRO A 214 2.61 14.06 -1.57
N PHE A 215 1.73 13.17 -1.93
CA PHE A 215 0.65 13.41 -2.88
C PHE A 215 -0.62 13.70 -2.09
N THR A 216 -1.29 14.82 -2.39
CA THR A 216 -2.53 15.23 -1.74
C THR A 216 -3.63 15.35 -2.79
N VAL A 217 -4.77 14.70 -2.53
CA VAL A 217 -5.97 14.85 -3.35
C VAL A 217 -6.74 16.08 -2.88
N PRO A 218 -7.21 16.94 -3.79
CA PRO A 218 -8.06 18.08 -3.42
C PRO A 218 -9.34 17.63 -2.71
N MET A 219 -9.89 18.52 -1.91
CA MET A 219 -11.18 18.30 -1.25
C MET A 219 -12.26 17.94 -2.28
N SER A 220 -13.08 16.95 -1.95
CA SER A 220 -14.24 16.59 -2.75
C SER A 220 -15.50 16.54 -1.88
N MET A 221 -16.63 16.90 -2.46
CA MET A 221 -17.92 16.93 -1.79
C MET A 221 -18.99 16.33 -2.69
N ILE A 222 -19.86 15.50 -2.09
CA ILE A 222 -21.03 14.93 -2.74
C ILE A 222 -22.25 15.30 -1.94
N ILE A 223 -23.27 15.86 -2.61
CA ILE A 223 -24.53 16.23 -2.00
C ILE A 223 -25.62 15.33 -2.59
N ASN A 224 -26.36 14.65 -1.73
CA ASN A 224 -27.51 13.84 -2.10
C ASN A 224 -28.76 14.41 -1.45
N LEU A 225 -29.82 14.52 -2.23
CA LEU A 225 -31.14 14.96 -1.78
C LEU A 225 -32.14 13.84 -2.01
N LYS A 226 -32.92 13.52 -0.99
CA LYS A 226 -33.98 12.54 -1.05
C LYS A 226 -35.25 13.15 -0.50
N ALA A 227 -36.37 13.07 -1.23
CA ALA A 227 -37.69 13.42 -0.77
C ALA A 227 -38.55 12.14 -0.66
N THR A 228 -39.09 11.88 0.51
CA THR A 228 -39.98 10.73 0.76
C THR A 228 -41.36 11.22 1.08
N LYS A 229 -42.38 10.80 0.29
CA LYS A 229 -43.79 11.08 0.51
C LYS A 229 -44.44 9.92 1.23
N ARG A 230 -45.10 10.18 2.36
CA ARG A 230 -45.98 9.22 3.02
C ARG A 230 -47.39 9.33 2.41
N ILE A 231 -47.93 8.23 1.94
CA ILE A 231 -49.27 8.14 1.37
C ILE A 231 -50.09 7.19 2.25
N GLY A 232 -51.03 7.75 3.03
CA GLY A 232 -51.80 6.98 3.99
C GLY A 232 -50.93 6.32 5.08
N ARG A 233 -51.38 5.18 5.59
CA ARG A 233 -50.69 4.45 6.68
C ARG A 233 -49.62 3.49 6.21
N TYR A 234 -49.66 3.03 4.97
CA TYR A 234 -48.89 1.84 4.51
C TYR A 234 -47.95 2.10 3.35
N MET A 235 -48.02 3.25 2.69
CA MET A 235 -47.19 3.52 1.50
C MET A 235 -46.17 4.64 1.75
N ARG A 236 -44.97 4.45 1.26
CA ARG A 236 -43.96 5.49 1.14
C ARG A 236 -43.38 5.47 -0.27
N LEU A 237 -43.26 6.65 -0.87
CA LEU A 237 -42.64 6.86 -2.17
C LEU A 237 -41.39 7.71 -1.95
N SER A 238 -40.25 7.28 -2.42
CA SER A 238 -38.99 8.02 -2.30
C SER A 238 -38.14 7.94 -3.58
#